data_1b18fb280289843c6256f3dc87a6f039
#
_entry.id   1b18fb280289843c6256f3dc87a6f039
#
_cell.length_a   1.000
_cell.length_b   1.000
_cell.length_c   1.000
_cell.angle_alpha   90.00
_cell.angle_beta   90.00
_cell.angle_gamma   90.00
#
_symmetry.space_group_name_H-M   'P 1'
#
loop_
_entity.id
_entity.type
_entity.pdbx_description
1 polymer ?
#
loop_
_entity_poly.entity_id
_entity_poly.type
_entity_poly.pdbx_seq_one_letter_code
_entity_poly.pdbx_strand_id
1 'polypeptide(L)'
;LIDLVGEELQNRGHKVTVLNLCDEGFKVSMTEHERNMYHDSDNLVSIAQRRSAELVKNIDGLVICYEMKHGLFPSQVKSWFERVFIPGVSFVINDKGRIQRALTNLRMVGVVSLAEPGHGHLPWRNAPSRSLVRAVRMNAHIFCAMRLVHLSTSDDLKSIREALRSQRW
;
A
#
# COMPACT_ATOMS: atom_id res chain seq x y z
N LEU A 1 7.58 -13.14 -3.98
CA LEU A 1 7.70 -11.72 -4.35
C LEU A 1 7.99 -10.84 -3.13
N ILE A 2 7.17 -10.90 -2.10
CA ILE A 2 7.30 -10.04 -0.92
C ILE A 2 8.66 -10.23 -0.22
N ASP A 3 9.14 -11.46 -0.14
CA ASP A 3 10.43 -11.79 0.46
C ASP A 3 11.60 -11.19 -0.33
N LEU A 4 11.55 -11.28 -1.67
CA LEU A 4 12.57 -10.68 -2.55
C LEU A 4 12.63 -9.15 -2.41
N VAL A 5 11.48 -8.51 -2.31
CA VAL A 5 11.40 -7.06 -2.08
C VAL A 5 11.92 -6.71 -0.69
N GLY A 6 11.54 -7.48 0.33
CA GLY A 6 12.00 -7.30 1.69
C GLY A 6 13.53 -7.44 1.81
N GLU A 7 14.10 -8.50 1.23
CA GLU A 7 15.56 -8.71 1.16
C GLU A 7 16.29 -7.55 0.49
N GLU A 8 15.78 -7.06 -0.65
CA GLU A 8 16.40 -5.96 -1.38
C GLU A 8 16.40 -4.66 -0.57
N LEU A 9 15.30 -4.37 0.12
CA LEU A 9 15.21 -3.20 1.01
C LEU A 9 16.14 -3.32 2.21
N GLN A 10 16.22 -4.50 2.84
CA GLN A 10 17.13 -4.77 3.96
C GLN A 10 18.60 -4.65 3.53
N ASN A 11 18.96 -5.17 2.35
CA ASN A 11 20.31 -5.05 1.79
C ASN A 11 20.74 -3.60 1.54
N ARG A 12 19.79 -2.70 1.45
CA ARG A 12 20.00 -1.24 1.35
C ARG A 12 20.01 -0.53 2.70
N GLY A 13 19.91 -1.27 3.79
CA GLY A 13 19.93 -0.73 5.14
C GLY A 13 18.59 -0.25 5.68
N HIS A 14 17.48 -0.54 4.99
CA HIS A 14 16.14 -0.22 5.50
C HIS A 14 15.71 -1.21 6.58
N LYS A 15 15.05 -0.71 7.63
CA LYS A 15 14.34 -1.55 8.59
C LYS A 15 13.00 -1.94 7.99
N VAL A 16 12.81 -3.21 7.68
CA VAL A 16 11.61 -3.71 6.99
C VAL A 16 10.70 -4.45 7.97
N THR A 17 9.42 -4.10 7.97
CA THR A 17 8.34 -4.86 8.60
C THR A 17 7.43 -5.38 7.50
N VAL A 18 7.23 -6.68 7.44
CA VAL A 18 6.34 -7.33 6.48
C VAL A 18 4.97 -7.56 7.11
N LEU A 19 3.92 -7.18 6.37
CA LEU A 19 2.53 -7.44 6.72
C LEU A 19 1.90 -8.29 5.60
N ASN A 20 1.56 -9.55 5.91
CA ASN A 20 0.85 -10.41 4.99
C ASN A 20 -0.67 -10.24 5.17
N LEU A 21 -1.31 -9.57 4.24
CA LEU A 21 -2.74 -9.25 4.33
C LEU A 21 -3.64 -10.49 4.31
N CYS A 22 -3.17 -11.62 3.78
CA CYS A 22 -3.92 -12.88 3.80
C CYS A 22 -4.00 -13.47 5.22
N ASP A 23 -2.96 -13.24 6.05
CA ASP A 23 -2.86 -13.78 7.41
C ASP A 23 -3.51 -12.84 8.45
N GLU A 24 -3.71 -11.56 8.12
CA GLU A 24 -4.25 -10.55 9.04
C GLU A 24 -5.77 -10.63 9.25
N GLY A 25 -6.46 -11.51 8.52
CA GLY A 25 -7.89 -11.75 8.70
C GLY A 25 -8.82 -10.62 8.23
N PHE A 26 -8.33 -9.75 7.36
CA PHE A 26 -9.18 -8.72 6.74
C PHE A 26 -10.25 -9.36 5.85
N LYS A 27 -11.51 -9.17 6.19
CA LYS A 27 -12.65 -9.57 5.36
C LYS A 27 -12.69 -8.70 4.10
N VAL A 28 -13.10 -9.27 2.97
CA VAL A 28 -13.18 -8.55 1.69
C VAL A 28 -14.12 -7.35 1.74
N SER A 29 -15.27 -7.50 2.40
CA SER A 29 -16.25 -6.42 2.59
C SER A 29 -16.23 -5.89 4.02
N MET A 30 -16.44 -4.59 4.17
CA MET A 30 -16.68 -3.97 5.48
C MET A 30 -17.97 -4.51 6.08
N THR A 31 -17.96 -4.77 7.39
CA THR A 31 -19.17 -5.06 8.17
C THR A 31 -20.01 -3.78 8.33
N GLU A 32 -21.27 -3.94 8.69
CA GLU A 32 -22.13 -2.81 9.02
C GLU A 32 -21.56 -2.01 10.21
N HIS A 33 -21.05 -2.68 11.21
CA HIS A 33 -20.41 -2.06 12.37
C HIS A 33 -19.18 -1.21 11.97
N GLU A 34 -18.25 -1.74 11.17
CA GLU A 34 -17.09 -0.98 10.66
C GLU A 34 -17.53 0.26 9.86
N ARG A 35 -18.61 0.14 9.09
CA ARG A 35 -19.13 1.25 8.29
C ARG A 35 -19.74 2.34 9.16
N ASN A 36 -20.52 1.96 10.17
CA ASN A 36 -21.14 2.90 11.09
C ASN A 36 -20.09 3.65 11.93
N MET A 37 -19.02 2.95 12.34
CA MET A 37 -17.92 3.54 13.13
C MET A 37 -16.92 4.37 12.31
N TYR A 38 -17.04 4.42 10.98
CA TYR A 38 -15.99 4.97 10.10
C TYR A 38 -15.58 6.41 10.45
N HIS A 39 -16.51 7.24 10.92
CA HIS A 39 -16.25 8.64 11.27
C HIS A 39 -16.03 8.87 12.77
N ASP A 40 -16.15 7.84 13.57
CA ASP A 40 -16.01 7.94 15.02
C ASP A 40 -14.56 7.91 15.47
N SER A 41 -14.28 8.36 16.69
CA SER A 41 -12.96 8.30 17.30
C SER A 41 -12.41 6.87 17.45
N ASP A 42 -13.30 5.89 17.64
CA ASP A 42 -12.99 4.47 17.82
C ASP A 42 -13.17 3.64 16.53
N ASN A 43 -12.91 4.26 15.40
CA ASN A 43 -13.07 3.63 14.08
C ASN A 43 -12.13 2.46 13.77
N LEU A 44 -11.12 2.21 14.60
CA LEU A 44 -10.22 1.05 14.51
C LEU A 44 -10.83 -0.15 15.26
N VAL A 45 -11.78 -0.81 14.62
CA VAL A 45 -12.66 -1.83 15.25
C VAL A 45 -11.92 -3.13 15.59
N SER A 46 -10.95 -3.57 14.78
CA SER A 46 -10.23 -4.83 14.97
C SER A 46 -8.78 -4.65 15.42
N ILE A 47 -8.19 -5.71 15.99
CA ILE A 47 -6.76 -5.73 16.35
C ILE A 47 -5.89 -5.56 15.09
N ALA A 48 -6.25 -6.20 13.99
CA ALA A 48 -5.53 -6.10 12.73
C ALA A 48 -5.55 -4.67 12.17
N GLN A 49 -6.68 -3.96 12.28
CA GLN A 49 -6.78 -2.56 11.91
C GLN A 49 -5.88 -1.67 12.76
N ARG A 50 -5.93 -1.83 14.10
CA ARG A 50 -5.10 -1.07 15.04
C ARG A 50 -3.61 -1.27 14.76
N ARG A 51 -3.18 -2.53 14.60
CA ARG A 51 -1.79 -2.88 14.28
C ARG A 51 -1.34 -2.24 12.95
N SER A 52 -2.14 -2.37 11.91
CA SER A 52 -1.84 -1.79 10.59
C SER A 52 -1.81 -0.27 10.64
N ALA A 53 -2.75 0.37 11.34
CA ALA A 53 -2.79 1.82 11.50
C ALA A 53 -1.56 2.35 12.24
N GLU A 54 -1.14 1.67 13.31
CA GLU A 54 0.07 2.02 14.06
C GLU A 54 1.32 1.91 13.19
N LEU A 55 1.45 0.82 12.42
CA LEU A 55 2.55 0.66 11.48
C LEU A 55 2.57 1.81 10.46
N VAL A 56 1.45 2.09 9.81
CA VAL A 56 1.37 3.11 8.75
C VAL A 56 1.67 4.52 9.27
N LYS A 57 1.31 4.84 10.52
CA LYS A 57 1.63 6.13 11.14
C LYS A 57 3.14 6.33 11.40
N ASN A 58 3.89 5.23 11.57
CA ASN A 58 5.29 5.27 12.04
C ASN A 58 6.32 4.95 10.96
N ILE A 59 5.92 4.69 9.72
CA ILE A 59 6.84 4.40 8.61
C ILE A 59 7.18 5.63 7.79
N ASP A 60 8.34 5.61 7.15
CA ASP A 60 8.77 6.61 6.16
C ASP A 60 8.66 6.09 4.71
N GLY A 61 8.55 4.77 4.53
CA GLY A 61 8.33 4.11 3.25
C GLY A 61 7.24 3.03 3.33
N LEU A 62 6.36 2.96 2.33
CA LEU A 62 5.35 1.92 2.17
C LEU A 62 5.52 1.26 0.81
N VAL A 63 5.73 -0.06 0.78
CA VAL A 63 5.76 -0.84 -0.46
C VAL A 63 4.64 -1.86 -0.44
N ILE A 64 3.77 -1.81 -1.45
CA ILE A 64 2.64 -2.72 -1.61
C ILE A 64 2.99 -3.72 -2.71
N CYS A 65 3.06 -5.00 -2.34
CA CYS A 65 3.37 -6.10 -3.25
C CYS A 65 2.14 -6.94 -3.50
N TYR A 66 1.81 -7.22 -4.76
CA TYR A 66 0.70 -8.09 -5.10
C TYR A 66 0.83 -8.75 -6.47
N GLU A 67 0.12 -9.86 -6.64
CA GLU A 67 -0.13 -10.44 -7.95
C GLU A 67 -1.35 -9.76 -8.58
N MET A 68 -1.18 -9.27 -9.80
CA MET A 68 -2.24 -8.64 -10.57
C MET A 68 -3.03 -9.69 -11.35
N LYS A 69 -4.34 -9.71 -11.18
CA LYS A 69 -5.25 -10.56 -11.98
C LYS A 69 -6.24 -9.69 -12.74
N HIS A 70 -6.45 -10.00 -14.02
CA HIS A 70 -7.34 -9.24 -14.91
C HIS A 70 -7.07 -7.73 -14.91
N GLY A 71 -5.80 -7.34 -14.73
CA GLY A 71 -5.41 -5.93 -14.67
C GLY A 71 -5.78 -5.21 -13.36
N LEU A 72 -6.21 -5.92 -12.32
CA LEU A 72 -6.64 -5.36 -11.04
C LEU A 72 -5.75 -5.84 -9.88
N PHE A 73 -5.69 -5.05 -8.82
CA PHE A 73 -5.10 -5.48 -7.55
C PHE A 73 -6.09 -6.34 -6.74
N PRO A 74 -5.59 -7.24 -5.87
CA PRO A 74 -6.44 -8.12 -5.06
C PRO A 74 -7.40 -7.38 -4.14
N SER A 75 -8.56 -7.99 -3.89
CA SER A 75 -9.57 -7.46 -2.97
C SER A 75 -9.06 -7.23 -1.55
N GLN A 76 -8.08 -8.04 -1.10
CA GLN A 76 -7.41 -7.88 0.20
C GLN A 76 -6.67 -6.53 0.31
N VAL A 77 -6.01 -6.09 -0.76
CA VAL A 77 -5.34 -4.78 -0.79
C VAL A 77 -6.37 -3.66 -0.66
N LYS A 78 -7.50 -3.76 -1.38
CA LYS A 78 -8.60 -2.79 -1.27
C LYS A 78 -9.18 -2.79 0.14
N SER A 79 -9.46 -3.97 0.68
CA SER A 79 -10.01 -4.17 2.01
C SER A 79 -9.14 -3.56 3.11
N TRP A 80 -7.83 -3.81 3.05
CA TRP A 80 -6.87 -3.22 3.96
C TRP A 80 -6.85 -1.68 3.83
N PHE A 81 -6.83 -1.18 2.61
CA PHE A 81 -6.80 0.25 2.35
C PHE A 81 -8.03 0.95 2.92
N GLU A 82 -9.23 0.43 2.70
CA GLU A 82 -10.49 1.00 3.19
C GLU A 82 -10.59 1.04 4.72
N ARG A 83 -9.85 0.16 5.42
CA ARG A 83 -9.87 0.07 6.89
C ARG A 83 -8.73 0.78 7.59
N VAL A 84 -7.67 1.11 6.87
CA VAL A 84 -6.48 1.72 7.45
C VAL A 84 -6.33 3.18 7.01
N PHE A 85 -6.74 3.52 5.78
CA PHE A 85 -6.71 4.90 5.28
C PHE A 85 -8.00 5.65 5.63
N ILE A 86 -8.27 5.78 6.91
CA ILE A 86 -9.49 6.33 7.51
C ILE A 86 -9.18 7.62 8.29
N PRO A 87 -10.22 8.39 8.71
CA PRO A 87 -10.04 9.55 9.58
C PRO A 87 -9.25 9.20 10.85
N GLY A 88 -8.37 10.08 11.31
CA GLY A 88 -7.53 9.86 12.49
C GLY A 88 -6.29 8.98 12.26
N VAL A 89 -6.18 8.31 11.10
CA VAL A 89 -5.00 7.51 10.70
C VAL A 89 -4.26 8.17 9.56
N SER A 90 -4.86 8.24 8.38
CA SER A 90 -4.21 8.75 7.17
C SER A 90 -4.50 10.23 6.91
N PHE A 91 -5.59 10.73 7.42
CA PHE A 91 -5.98 12.13 7.36
C PHE A 91 -6.76 12.55 8.60
N VAL A 92 -6.84 13.85 8.84
CA VAL A 92 -7.68 14.44 9.88
C VAL A 92 -8.57 15.53 9.26
N ILE A 93 -9.72 15.76 9.87
CA ILE A 93 -10.61 16.85 9.49
C ILE A 93 -10.43 17.95 10.54
N ASN A 94 -10.00 19.13 10.13
CA ASN A 94 -9.82 20.26 11.05
C ASN A 94 -11.16 20.93 11.40
N ASP A 95 -11.14 21.87 12.36
CA ASP A 95 -12.34 22.59 12.83
C ASP A 95 -13.08 23.37 11.73
N LYS A 96 -12.43 23.62 10.58
CA LYS A 96 -13.02 24.26 9.40
C LYS A 96 -13.56 23.25 8.39
N GLY A 97 -13.64 21.96 8.74
CA GLY A 97 -14.11 20.89 7.87
C GLY A 97 -13.13 20.52 6.71
N ARG A 98 -11.88 20.99 6.76
CA ARG A 98 -10.89 20.71 5.71
C ARG A 98 -10.07 19.48 6.05
N ILE A 99 -9.86 18.64 5.05
CA ILE A 99 -9.01 17.45 5.15
C ILE A 99 -7.54 17.87 5.19
N GLN A 100 -6.82 17.36 6.18
CA GLN A 100 -5.37 17.52 6.33
C GLN A 100 -4.69 16.15 6.32
N ARG A 101 -3.51 16.08 5.72
CA ARG A 101 -2.68 14.88 5.68
C ARG A 101 -2.19 14.52 7.07
N ALA A 102 -2.25 13.23 7.43
CA ALA A 102 -1.76 12.76 8.72
C ALA A 102 -0.48 11.90 8.59
N LEU A 103 -0.21 11.30 7.42
CA LEU A 103 0.98 10.48 7.18
C LEU A 103 2.18 11.34 6.73
N THR A 104 2.49 12.37 7.50
CA THR A 104 3.53 13.36 7.12
C THR A 104 4.96 12.81 7.17
N ASN A 105 5.18 11.68 7.82
CA ASN A 105 6.45 10.96 7.82
C ASN A 105 6.66 10.11 6.57
N LEU A 106 5.58 9.70 5.90
CA LEU A 106 5.63 8.83 4.73
C LEU A 106 6.19 9.58 3.51
N ARG A 107 7.44 9.31 3.16
CA ARG A 107 8.20 9.98 2.11
C ARG A 107 8.36 9.19 0.83
N MET A 108 8.06 7.88 0.87
CA MET A 108 8.11 7.01 -0.28
C MET A 108 6.92 6.05 -0.29
N VAL A 109 6.30 5.89 -1.43
CA VAL A 109 5.30 4.85 -1.67
C VAL A 109 5.65 4.10 -2.94
N GLY A 110 5.75 2.78 -2.83
CA GLY A 110 6.04 1.86 -3.92
C GLY A 110 4.92 0.85 -4.14
N VAL A 111 4.77 0.43 -5.37
CA VAL A 111 3.98 -0.75 -5.73
C VAL A 111 4.84 -1.66 -6.58
N VAL A 112 4.91 -2.91 -6.18
CA VAL A 112 5.53 -3.99 -6.95
C VAL A 112 4.42 -4.98 -7.32
N SER A 113 4.08 -5.04 -8.59
CA SER A 113 3.04 -5.94 -9.09
C SER A 113 3.64 -7.01 -9.99
N LEU A 114 3.15 -8.25 -9.83
CA LEU A 114 3.47 -9.39 -10.66
C LEU A 114 2.24 -9.73 -11.50
N ALA A 115 2.37 -9.83 -12.82
CA ALA A 115 1.28 -10.13 -13.72
C ALA A 115 1.64 -11.23 -14.71
N GLU A 116 0.63 -11.92 -15.24
CA GLU A 116 0.83 -12.83 -16.37
C GLU A 116 1.31 -12.07 -17.61
N PRO A 117 2.08 -12.72 -18.52
CA PRO A 117 2.52 -12.11 -19.76
C PRO A 117 1.34 -11.53 -20.55
N GLY A 118 1.49 -10.30 -21.03
CA GLY A 118 0.45 -9.61 -21.78
C GLY A 118 -0.59 -8.85 -20.93
N HIS A 119 -0.68 -9.10 -19.64
CA HIS A 119 -1.62 -8.39 -18.73
C HIS A 119 -0.97 -7.24 -17.94
N GLY A 120 0.36 -7.16 -17.94
CA GLY A 120 1.11 -6.11 -17.21
C GLY A 120 1.22 -4.76 -17.92
N HIS A 121 0.90 -4.71 -19.21
CA HIS A 121 1.08 -3.51 -20.04
C HIS A 121 -0.18 -2.66 -20.17
N LEU A 122 -0.84 -2.39 -19.06
CA LEU A 122 -1.89 -1.37 -19.09
C LEU A 122 -1.28 0.00 -19.40
N PRO A 123 -1.96 0.83 -20.20
CA PRO A 123 -1.49 2.17 -20.49
C PRO A 123 -1.10 2.89 -19.21
N TRP A 124 0.07 3.49 -19.18
CA TRP A 124 0.66 4.15 -18.01
C TRP A 124 -0.31 5.08 -17.25
N ARG A 125 -1.29 5.66 -17.92
CA ARG A 125 -2.27 6.58 -17.32
C ARG A 125 -3.31 5.90 -16.43
N ASN A 126 -3.69 4.65 -16.69
CA ASN A 126 -4.85 3.98 -16.07
C ASN A 126 -4.47 2.74 -15.25
N ALA A 127 -3.18 2.50 -15.00
CA ALA A 127 -2.76 1.34 -14.23
C ALA A 127 -3.32 1.40 -12.78
N PRO A 128 -3.94 0.33 -12.28
CA PRO A 128 -4.46 0.26 -10.91
C PRO A 128 -3.42 0.61 -9.85
N SER A 129 -2.16 0.22 -10.07
CA SER A 129 -1.02 0.59 -9.21
C SER A 129 -0.86 2.10 -9.04
N ARG A 130 -1.13 2.89 -10.09
CA ARG A 130 -1.09 4.35 -10.02
C ARG A 130 -2.20 4.92 -9.16
N SER A 131 -3.41 4.37 -9.28
CA SER A 131 -4.55 4.81 -8.47
C SER A 131 -4.26 4.57 -6.99
N LEU A 132 -3.69 3.40 -6.66
CA LEU A 132 -3.31 3.04 -5.31
C LEU A 132 -2.23 4.00 -4.76
N VAL A 133 -1.15 4.22 -5.52
CA VAL A 133 -0.08 5.14 -5.13
C VAL A 133 -0.59 6.57 -4.96
N ARG A 134 -1.48 7.04 -5.85
CA ARG A 134 -2.09 8.37 -5.73
C ARG A 134 -2.92 8.50 -4.47
N ALA A 135 -3.73 7.49 -4.15
CA ALA A 135 -4.57 7.50 -2.95
C ALA A 135 -3.73 7.56 -1.67
N VAL A 136 -2.63 6.79 -1.60
CA VAL A 136 -1.66 6.89 -0.48
C VAL A 136 -1.03 8.27 -0.43
N ARG A 137 -0.52 8.78 -1.57
CA ARG A 137 0.21 10.04 -1.64
C ARG A 137 -0.65 11.25 -1.25
N MET A 138 -1.95 11.20 -1.47
CA MET A 138 -2.86 12.27 -1.03
C MET A 138 -2.79 12.52 0.48
N ASN A 139 -2.43 11.50 1.26
CA ASN A 139 -2.36 11.53 2.72
C ASN A 139 -0.92 11.59 3.25
N ALA A 140 0.08 11.42 2.38
CA ALA A 140 1.49 11.35 2.70
C ALA A 140 2.19 12.73 2.68
N HIS A 141 3.48 12.76 2.95
CA HIS A 141 4.31 13.96 2.84
C HIS A 141 4.19 14.61 1.45
N ILE A 142 4.27 15.93 1.37
CA ILE A 142 4.09 16.67 0.09
C ILE A 142 5.09 16.26 -1.00
N PHE A 143 6.31 15.91 -0.61
CA PHE A 143 7.37 15.42 -1.49
C PHE A 143 7.47 13.88 -1.49
N CYS A 144 6.38 13.16 -1.17
CA CYS A 144 6.38 11.71 -1.20
C CYS A 144 6.72 11.18 -2.60
N ALA A 145 7.82 10.44 -2.69
CA ALA A 145 8.27 9.82 -3.92
C ALA A 145 7.36 8.64 -4.29
N MET A 146 7.19 8.38 -5.59
CA MET A 146 6.42 7.24 -6.10
C MET A 146 7.32 6.28 -6.85
N ARG A 147 7.14 4.98 -6.62
CA ARG A 147 7.83 3.90 -7.34
C ARG A 147 6.83 2.87 -7.82
N LEU A 148 6.94 2.50 -9.07
CA LEU A 148 6.08 1.48 -9.69
C LEU A 148 6.97 0.48 -10.40
N VAL A 149 6.90 -0.77 -10.00
CA VAL A 149 7.61 -1.90 -10.61
C VAL A 149 6.58 -2.91 -11.06
N HIS A 150 6.57 -3.18 -12.34
CA HIS A 150 5.72 -4.20 -12.95
C HIS A 150 6.59 -5.34 -13.42
N LEU A 151 6.37 -6.53 -12.87
CA LEU A 151 7.08 -7.75 -13.15
C LEU A 151 6.15 -8.73 -13.86
N SER A 152 6.73 -9.62 -14.67
CA SER A 152 6.00 -10.72 -15.28
C SER A 152 6.28 -12.04 -14.56
N THR A 153 5.28 -12.91 -14.52
CA THR A 153 5.47 -14.30 -14.04
C THR A 153 6.42 -15.10 -14.93
N SER A 154 6.71 -14.62 -16.15
CA SER A 154 7.71 -15.20 -17.05
C SER A 154 9.13 -14.69 -16.79
N ASP A 155 9.31 -13.65 -15.96
CA ASP A 155 10.63 -13.11 -15.64
C ASP A 155 11.38 -14.11 -14.74
N ASP A 156 12.67 -14.29 -15.03
CA ASP A 156 13.55 -15.07 -14.17
C ASP A 156 13.94 -14.28 -12.91
N LEU A 157 14.44 -14.97 -11.89
CA LEU A 157 14.83 -14.35 -10.63
C LEU A 157 15.90 -13.28 -10.78
N LYS A 158 16.77 -13.40 -11.78
CA LYS A 158 17.83 -12.42 -12.06
C LYS A 158 17.23 -11.12 -12.55
N SER A 159 16.34 -11.18 -13.54
CA SER A 159 15.63 -10.03 -14.10
C SER A 159 14.79 -9.32 -13.04
N ILE A 160 14.09 -10.08 -12.18
CA ILE A 160 13.33 -9.53 -11.06
C ILE A 160 14.25 -8.75 -10.11
N ARG A 161 15.38 -9.35 -9.69
CA ARG A 161 16.34 -8.67 -8.80
C ARG A 161 16.94 -7.42 -9.45
N GLU A 162 17.27 -7.45 -10.73
CA GLU A 162 17.78 -6.29 -11.46
C GLU A 162 16.72 -5.16 -11.53
N ALA A 163 15.46 -5.50 -11.81
CA ALA A 163 14.37 -4.53 -11.82
C ALA A 163 14.16 -3.87 -10.45
N LEU A 164 14.24 -4.64 -9.36
CA LEU A 164 14.14 -4.11 -8.00
C LEU A 164 15.35 -3.23 -7.65
N ARG A 165 16.56 -3.65 -8.02
CA ARG A 165 17.81 -2.91 -7.79
C ARG A 165 17.88 -1.59 -8.56
N SER A 166 17.27 -1.49 -9.71
CA SER A 166 17.25 -0.27 -10.51
C SER A 166 16.44 0.86 -9.87
N GLN A 167 15.55 0.52 -8.94
CA GLN A 167 14.73 1.52 -8.25
C GLN A 167 15.53 2.28 -7.18
N ARG A 168 15.18 3.53 -6.98
CA ARG A 168 15.67 4.36 -5.86
C ARG A 168 14.62 4.33 -4.74
N TRP A 169 14.69 3.24 -3.97
CA TRP A 169 13.83 3.08 -2.81
C TRP A 169 14.10 4.15 -1.76
#